data_553830d6dded0994f17ccbaae1886278
#
_entry.id   553830d6dded0994f17ccbaae1886278
#
_cell.length_a   1.000
_cell.length_b   1.000
_cell.length_c   1.000
_cell.angle_alpha   90.00
_cell.angle_beta   90.00
_cell.angle_gamma   90.00
#
_symmetry.space_group_name_H-M   'P 1'
#
loop_
_entity.id
_entity.type
_entity.pdbx_description
1 polymer ?
#
loop_
_entity_poly.entity_id
_entity_poly.type
_entity_poly.pdbx_seq_one_letter_code
_entity_poly.pdbx_strand_id
1 'polypeptide(L)'
;MHARTTAHHTGHPGYTTTLTRLPESAAHARALVRAALATWDLEHLTDDAATIASELVANSVTHTGSHAIRVTITRPSTSHIRVAVVDKSKRLPVARSAVARDESGRGIAVVQALVWRWGTDLLPWGKRVWGELRC
;
A
#
# COMPACT_ATOMS: atom_id res chain seq x y z
N MET A 1 4.68 -19.24 -3.32
CA MET A 1 4.82 -17.94 -2.67
C MET A 1 4.26 -18.00 -1.26
N HIS A 2 5.00 -17.49 -0.33
CA HIS A 2 4.54 -17.44 1.05
C HIS A 2 4.13 -16.03 1.42
N ALA A 3 2.88 -15.87 1.80
CA ALA A 3 2.39 -14.66 2.41
C ALA A 3 2.22 -14.91 3.90
N ARG A 4 2.84 -14.09 4.71
CA ARG A 4 2.72 -14.19 6.16
C ARG A 4 1.98 -12.96 6.66
N THR A 5 0.83 -13.19 7.28
CA THR A 5 0.01 -12.13 7.84
C THR A 5 0.10 -12.18 9.36
N THR A 6 0.44 -11.07 9.96
CA THR A 6 0.54 -10.94 11.41
C THR A 6 -0.16 -9.68 11.87
N ALA A 7 -0.68 -9.72 13.10
CA ALA A 7 -1.25 -8.54 13.73
C ALA A 7 -0.16 -7.46 13.91
N HIS A 8 -0.53 -6.22 13.75
CA HIS A 8 0.38 -5.10 13.86
C HIS A 8 0.60 -4.71 15.32
N HIS A 9 1.86 -4.46 15.70
CA HIS A 9 2.24 -4.25 17.10
C HIS A 9 2.33 -2.79 17.54
N THR A 10 1.77 -1.86 16.79
CA THR A 10 1.86 -0.42 17.10
C THR A 10 0.81 0.09 18.08
N GLY A 11 -0.04 -0.78 18.63
CA GLY A 11 -1.17 -0.37 19.46
C GLY A 11 -2.42 -0.01 18.66
N HIS A 12 -2.33 -0.02 17.33
CA HIS A 12 -3.48 0.19 16.45
C HIS A 12 -3.88 -1.15 15.80
N PRO A 13 -5.17 -1.37 15.55
CA PRO A 13 -5.59 -2.53 14.76
C PRO A 13 -4.90 -2.52 13.40
N GLY A 14 -4.41 -3.65 12.98
CA GLY A 14 -3.77 -3.72 11.69
C GLY A 14 -3.26 -5.10 11.34
N TYR A 15 -2.95 -5.26 10.06
CA TYR A 15 -2.43 -6.50 9.50
C TYR A 15 -1.26 -6.19 8.59
N THR A 16 -0.27 -7.06 8.60
CA THR A 16 0.89 -6.93 7.72
C THR A 16 1.17 -8.27 7.04
N THR A 17 1.64 -8.21 5.81
CA THR A 17 2.11 -9.38 5.08
C THR A 17 3.38 -9.03 4.32
N THR A 18 4.30 -9.98 4.26
CA THR A 18 5.50 -9.84 3.45
C THR A 18 5.32 -10.66 2.19
N LEU A 19 5.53 -10.04 1.05
CA LEU A 19 5.32 -10.63 -0.26
C LEU A 19 6.62 -10.62 -1.06
N THR A 20 6.80 -11.62 -1.90
CA THR A 20 7.85 -11.62 -2.90
C THR A 20 7.53 -10.55 -3.95
N ARG A 21 8.55 -9.88 -4.47
CA ARG A 21 8.39 -8.85 -5.49
C ARG A 21 8.05 -9.49 -6.83
N LEU A 22 6.77 -9.78 -7.04
CA LEU A 22 6.23 -10.38 -8.26
C LEU A 22 4.94 -9.63 -8.64
N PRO A 23 4.56 -9.64 -9.93
CA PRO A 23 3.31 -9.02 -10.35
C PRO A 23 2.07 -9.52 -9.59
N GLU A 24 2.06 -10.80 -9.21
CA GLU A 24 0.96 -11.41 -8.46
C GLU A 24 0.80 -10.85 -7.05
N SER A 25 1.79 -10.14 -6.56
CA SER A 25 1.75 -9.55 -5.21
C SER A 25 0.61 -8.54 -5.05
N ALA A 26 0.21 -7.86 -6.13
CA ALA A 26 -0.92 -6.94 -6.08
C ALA A 26 -2.21 -7.66 -5.69
N ALA A 27 -2.45 -8.86 -6.22
CA ALA A 27 -3.63 -9.64 -5.87
C ALA A 27 -3.62 -10.06 -4.39
N HIS A 28 -2.46 -10.43 -3.87
CA HIS A 28 -2.32 -10.76 -2.45
C HIS A 28 -2.54 -9.55 -1.55
N ALA A 29 -2.04 -8.39 -1.96
CA ALA A 29 -2.27 -7.15 -1.22
C ALA A 29 -3.75 -6.79 -1.18
N ARG A 30 -4.46 -6.93 -2.29
CA ARG A 30 -5.91 -6.70 -2.33
C ARG A 30 -6.67 -7.65 -1.41
N ALA A 31 -6.26 -8.92 -1.36
CA ALA A 31 -6.89 -9.90 -0.48
C ALA A 31 -6.71 -9.53 1.00
N LEU A 32 -5.50 -9.09 1.38
CA LEU A 32 -5.23 -8.62 2.73
C LEU A 32 -6.14 -7.44 3.11
N VAL A 33 -6.23 -6.47 2.23
CA VAL A 33 -7.05 -5.26 2.44
C VAL A 33 -8.53 -5.63 2.59
N ARG A 34 -9.05 -6.48 1.72
CA ARG A 34 -10.44 -6.94 1.80
C ARG A 34 -10.74 -7.63 3.12
N ALA A 35 -9.85 -8.52 3.54
CA ALA A 35 -10.03 -9.24 4.80
C ALA A 35 -10.02 -8.31 6.00
N ALA A 36 -9.11 -7.35 6.03
CA ALA A 36 -9.02 -6.39 7.12
C ALA A 36 -10.28 -5.52 7.21
N LEU A 37 -10.72 -4.98 6.07
CA LEU A 37 -11.89 -4.10 6.04
C LEU A 37 -13.17 -4.87 6.41
N ALA A 38 -13.30 -6.12 6.00
CA ALA A 38 -14.41 -6.96 6.41
C ALA A 38 -14.41 -7.16 7.94
N THR A 39 -13.24 -7.40 8.52
CA THR A 39 -13.09 -7.56 9.98
C THR A 39 -13.51 -6.30 10.74
N TRP A 40 -13.26 -5.14 10.15
CA TRP A 40 -13.56 -3.84 10.79
C TRP A 40 -14.92 -3.26 10.39
N ASP A 41 -15.74 -3.99 9.64
CA ASP A 41 -17.03 -3.53 9.12
C ASP A 41 -16.90 -2.25 8.27
N LEU A 42 -15.85 -2.19 7.46
CA LEU A 42 -15.55 -1.05 6.60
C LEU A 42 -15.57 -1.45 5.11
N GLU A 43 -16.44 -2.37 4.74
CA GLU A 43 -16.50 -2.91 3.37
C GLU A 43 -16.76 -1.83 2.33
N HIS A 44 -17.38 -0.72 2.70
CA HIS A 44 -17.61 0.40 1.78
C HIS A 44 -16.32 1.07 1.30
N LEU A 45 -15.18 0.83 1.96
CA LEU A 45 -13.88 1.35 1.55
C LEU A 45 -13.09 0.37 0.68
N THR A 46 -13.62 -0.83 0.46
CA THR A 46 -12.84 -1.93 -0.14
C THR A 46 -12.31 -1.59 -1.52
N ASP A 47 -13.13 -1.03 -2.40
CA ASP A 47 -12.69 -0.76 -3.78
C ASP A 47 -11.55 0.25 -3.82
N ASP A 48 -11.69 1.35 -3.11
CA ASP A 48 -10.64 2.38 -3.06
C ASP A 48 -9.38 1.87 -2.38
N ALA A 49 -9.52 1.20 -1.24
CA ALA A 49 -8.38 0.68 -0.51
C ALA A 49 -7.63 -0.40 -1.31
N ALA A 50 -8.36 -1.28 -1.99
CA ALA A 50 -7.76 -2.31 -2.83
C ALA A 50 -7.03 -1.68 -4.02
N THR A 51 -7.57 -0.63 -4.61
CA THR A 51 -6.91 0.10 -5.69
C THR A 51 -5.62 0.75 -5.20
N ILE A 52 -5.66 1.41 -4.05
CA ILE A 52 -4.46 2.00 -3.44
C ILE A 52 -3.40 0.94 -3.20
N ALA A 53 -3.77 -0.18 -2.61
CA ALA A 53 -2.84 -1.28 -2.34
C ALA A 53 -2.21 -1.80 -3.64
N SER A 54 -3.01 -2.01 -4.68
CA SER A 54 -2.51 -2.46 -5.99
C SER A 54 -1.51 -1.49 -6.58
N GLU A 55 -1.81 -0.21 -6.55
CA GLU A 55 -0.95 0.81 -7.15
C GLU A 55 0.36 0.98 -6.38
N LEU A 56 0.31 0.95 -5.05
CA LEU A 56 1.52 1.03 -4.24
C LEU A 56 2.41 -0.19 -4.43
N VAL A 57 1.83 -1.38 -4.54
CA VAL A 57 2.58 -2.61 -4.81
C VAL A 57 3.18 -2.57 -6.21
N ALA A 58 2.41 -2.20 -7.23
CA ALA A 58 2.89 -2.11 -8.60
C ALA A 58 4.05 -1.12 -8.71
N ASN A 59 3.95 0.02 -8.04
CA ASN A 59 5.01 1.01 -8.00
C ASN A 59 6.28 0.44 -7.36
N SER A 60 6.15 -0.28 -6.26
CA SER A 60 7.26 -0.91 -5.58
C SER A 60 7.91 -2.00 -6.44
N VAL A 61 7.11 -2.86 -7.07
CA VAL A 61 7.60 -3.91 -7.97
C VAL A 61 8.39 -3.33 -9.13
N THR A 62 7.92 -2.22 -9.70
CA THR A 62 8.56 -1.59 -10.87
C THR A 62 9.85 -0.88 -10.52
N HIS A 63 9.93 -0.25 -9.35
CA HIS A 63 10.99 0.70 -9.04
C HIS A 63 11.97 0.26 -7.96
N THR A 64 11.78 -0.91 -7.36
CA THR A 64 12.69 -1.39 -6.33
C THR A 64 13.50 -2.58 -6.80
N GLY A 65 14.73 -2.71 -6.32
CA GLY A 65 15.53 -3.91 -6.46
C GLY A 65 15.29 -4.92 -5.33
N SER A 66 14.38 -4.62 -4.43
CA SER A 66 14.09 -5.44 -3.26
C SER A 66 13.43 -6.76 -3.65
N HIS A 67 13.87 -7.88 -3.04
CA HIS A 67 13.23 -9.18 -3.28
C HIS A 67 11.89 -9.30 -2.57
N ALA A 68 11.69 -8.55 -1.51
CA ALA A 68 10.48 -8.61 -0.71
C ALA A 68 9.94 -7.21 -0.47
N ILE A 69 8.63 -7.12 -0.39
CA ILE A 69 7.91 -5.91 0.01
C ILE A 69 6.99 -6.27 1.17
N ARG A 70 6.73 -5.30 2.02
CA ARG A 70 5.81 -5.47 3.13
C ARG A 70 4.60 -4.60 2.91
N VAL A 71 3.42 -5.21 2.91
CA VAL A 71 2.15 -4.51 2.80
C VAL A 71 1.49 -4.50 4.16
N THR A 72 1.05 -3.34 4.59
CA THR A 72 0.39 -3.16 5.88
C THR A 72 -0.90 -2.38 5.69
N ILE A 73 -1.95 -2.79 6.37
CA ILE A 73 -3.16 -2.00 6.53
C ILE A 73 -3.41 -1.80 8.01
N THR A 74 -3.58 -0.57 8.43
CA THR A 74 -3.84 -0.21 9.82
C THR A 74 -5.05 0.67 9.94
N ARG A 75 -5.65 0.68 11.12
CA ARG A 75 -6.74 1.59 11.49
C ARG A 75 -6.24 2.46 12.64
N PRO A 76 -5.52 3.57 12.33
CA PRO A 76 -4.93 4.41 13.38
C PRO A 76 -5.96 5.11 14.26
N SER A 77 -7.17 5.29 13.75
CA SER A 77 -8.30 5.84 14.52
C SER A 77 -9.60 5.29 13.97
N THR A 78 -10.71 5.61 14.65
CA THR A 78 -12.04 5.24 14.14
C THR A 78 -12.41 5.99 12.86
N SER A 79 -11.70 7.07 12.53
CA SER A 79 -12.04 7.96 11.43
C SER A 79 -11.25 7.70 10.14
N HIS A 80 -10.22 6.87 10.17
CA HIS A 80 -9.45 6.59 8.95
C HIS A 80 -8.69 5.26 9.01
N ILE A 81 -8.30 4.79 7.81
CA ILE A 81 -7.41 3.65 7.63
C ILE A 81 -6.19 4.09 6.85
N ARG A 82 -5.11 3.34 6.98
CA ARG A 82 -3.87 3.56 6.23
C ARG A 82 -3.43 2.27 5.55
N VAL A 83 -3.13 2.37 4.25
CA VAL A 83 -2.48 1.31 3.48
C VAL A 83 -1.05 1.75 3.21
N ALA A 84 -0.08 0.90 3.48
CA ALA A 84 1.33 1.22 3.30
C ALA A 84 2.07 0.06 2.66
N VAL A 85 3.08 0.41 1.85
CA VAL A 85 4.03 -0.55 1.28
C VAL A 85 5.44 -0.12 1.64
N VAL A 86 6.19 -1.05 2.20
CA VAL A 86 7.58 -0.84 2.60
C VAL A 86 8.47 -1.65 1.68
N ASP A 87 9.50 -1.01 1.14
CA ASP A 87 10.54 -1.68 0.36
C ASP A 87 11.93 -1.14 0.72
N LYS A 88 12.97 -1.77 0.19
CA LYS A 88 14.36 -1.42 0.49
C LYS A 88 14.94 -0.35 -0.44
N SER A 89 14.14 0.19 -1.36
CA SER A 89 14.59 1.25 -2.24
C SER A 89 14.34 2.61 -1.59
N LYS A 90 15.29 3.53 -1.70
CA LYS A 90 15.10 4.93 -1.29
C LYS A 90 14.63 5.81 -2.43
N ARG A 91 14.41 5.24 -3.60
CA ARG A 91 13.92 5.97 -4.75
C ARG A 91 12.48 6.40 -4.51
N LEU A 92 12.26 7.71 -4.51
CA LEU A 92 10.94 8.28 -4.23
C LEU A 92 9.97 8.04 -5.38
N PRO A 93 8.70 7.80 -5.08
CA PRO A 93 7.67 7.78 -6.10
C PRO A 93 7.49 9.19 -6.66
N VAL A 94 7.26 9.28 -7.96
CA VAL A 94 7.09 10.56 -8.65
C VAL A 94 5.73 10.56 -9.33
N ALA A 95 4.86 11.49 -8.97
CA ALA A 95 3.63 11.72 -9.67
C ALA A 95 3.93 12.50 -10.96
N ARG A 96 3.49 11.98 -12.09
CA ARG A 96 3.68 12.61 -13.39
C ARG A 96 2.32 12.94 -14.00
N SER A 97 2.31 13.87 -14.95
CA SER A 97 1.09 14.19 -15.66
C SER A 97 0.56 12.97 -16.41
N ALA A 98 -0.74 12.95 -16.67
CA ALA A 98 -1.40 11.86 -17.38
C ALA A 98 -0.85 11.63 -18.80
N VAL A 99 -0.11 12.58 -19.35
CA VAL A 99 0.52 12.48 -20.67
C VAL A 99 1.76 11.59 -20.60
N ALA A 100 2.33 11.40 -19.45
CA ALA A 100 3.49 10.54 -19.30
C ALA A 100 3.12 9.10 -19.61
N ARG A 101 3.89 8.46 -20.48
CA ARG A 101 3.75 7.04 -20.80
C ARG A 101 4.33 6.15 -19.71
N ASP A 102 4.74 6.75 -18.63
CA ASP A 102 5.32 6.08 -17.49
C ASP A 102 4.18 5.61 -16.58
N GLU A 103 3.91 4.32 -16.62
CA GLU A 103 2.85 3.71 -15.83
C GLU A 103 3.03 3.92 -14.32
N SER A 104 4.28 4.02 -13.85
CA SER A 104 4.54 4.27 -12.44
C SER A 104 4.09 5.66 -11.99
N GLY A 105 4.19 6.65 -12.87
CA GLY A 105 3.66 7.98 -12.61
C GLY A 105 2.14 7.96 -12.50
N ARG A 106 1.47 7.13 -13.32
CA ARG A 106 0.02 6.94 -13.23
C ARG A 106 -0.41 6.30 -11.92
N GLY A 107 0.35 5.32 -11.43
CA GLY A 107 0.05 4.64 -10.17
C GLY A 107 -0.06 5.63 -9.02
N ILE A 108 0.89 6.51 -8.88
CA ILE A 108 0.85 7.54 -7.83
C ILE A 108 -0.27 8.55 -8.08
N ALA A 109 -0.52 8.92 -9.33
CA ALA A 109 -1.63 9.82 -9.65
C ALA A 109 -2.99 9.21 -9.26
N VAL A 110 -3.19 7.90 -9.46
CA VAL A 110 -4.40 7.20 -9.04
C VAL A 110 -4.53 7.27 -7.53
N VAL A 111 -3.46 6.98 -6.80
CA VAL A 111 -3.45 7.05 -5.34
C VAL A 111 -3.83 8.46 -4.87
N GLN A 112 -3.21 9.49 -5.44
CA GLN A 112 -3.50 10.89 -5.08
C GLN A 112 -4.96 11.26 -5.30
N ALA A 113 -5.60 10.70 -6.34
CA ALA A 113 -6.99 10.98 -6.64
C ALA A 113 -7.96 10.35 -5.64
N LEU A 114 -7.59 9.21 -5.04
CA LEU A 114 -8.46 8.46 -4.15
C LEU A 114 -8.30 8.79 -2.68
N VAL A 115 -7.09 9.19 -2.27
CA VAL A 115 -6.76 9.31 -0.85
C VAL A 115 -7.23 10.64 -0.25
N TRP A 116 -7.44 10.60 1.05
CA TRP A 116 -7.54 11.79 1.86
C TRP A 116 -6.16 12.45 2.01
N ARG A 117 -5.13 11.64 2.24
CA ARG A 117 -3.72 12.08 2.24
C ARG A 117 -2.80 10.91 1.95
N TRP A 118 -1.59 11.20 1.50
CA TRP A 118 -0.57 10.21 1.23
C TRP A 118 0.81 10.78 1.52
N GLY A 119 1.80 9.92 1.57
CA GLY A 119 3.17 10.36 1.80
C GLY A 119 4.18 9.26 1.65
N THR A 120 5.44 9.64 1.84
CA THR A 120 6.56 8.71 1.84
C THR A 120 7.43 9.00 3.05
N ASP A 121 7.69 7.96 3.83
CA ASP A 121 8.62 8.02 4.96
C ASP A 121 9.93 7.36 4.52
N LEU A 122 11.03 8.07 4.61
CA LEU A 122 12.35 7.49 4.38
C LEU A 122 12.79 6.74 5.62
N LEU A 123 13.21 5.50 5.43
CA LEU A 123 13.73 4.64 6.47
C LEU A 123 15.25 4.51 6.31
N PRO A 124 16.00 4.12 7.34
CA PRO A 124 17.46 3.96 7.20
C PRO A 124 17.87 3.01 6.06
N TRP A 125 17.01 2.03 5.76
CA TRP A 125 17.29 0.97 4.80
C TRP A 125 16.31 0.91 3.62
N GLY A 126 15.41 1.87 3.49
CA GLY A 126 14.40 1.85 2.44
C GLY A 126 13.39 2.97 2.59
N LYS A 127 12.13 2.67 2.23
CA LYS A 127 11.05 3.64 2.35
C LYS A 127 9.71 2.97 2.63
N ARG A 128 8.77 3.76 3.15
CA ARG A 128 7.36 3.41 3.28
C ARG A 128 6.55 4.43 2.48
N VAL A 129 5.79 3.94 1.51
CA VAL A 129 4.82 4.77 0.77
C VAL A 129 3.44 4.39 1.28
N TRP A 130 2.62 5.39 1.61
CA TRP A 130 1.33 5.13 2.25
C TRP A 130 0.24 6.05 1.73
N GLY A 131 -0.99 5.58 1.84
CA GLY A 131 -2.19 6.36 1.55
C GLY A 131 -3.25 6.12 2.62
N GLU A 132 -4.02 7.15 2.93
CA GLU A 132 -5.07 7.08 3.94
C GLU A 132 -6.43 7.42 3.36
N LEU A 133 -7.44 6.67 3.81
CA LEU A 133 -8.84 6.92 3.50
C LEU A 133 -9.60 7.24 4.78
N ARG A 134 -10.53 8.18 4.68
CA ARG A 134 -11.48 8.44 5.77
C ARG A 134 -12.58 7.39 5.78
N CYS A 135 -12.96 7.00 6.97
CA CYS A 135 -14.08 6.09 7.16
C CYS A 135 -15.43 6.82 7.09
#